data_682f8046dfd3b90a70e6abd916859a7b
#
_entry.id   682f8046dfd3b90a70e6abd916859a7b
#
_cell.length_a   1.000
_cell.length_b   1.000
_cell.length_c   1.000
_cell.angle_alpha   90.00
_cell.angle_beta   90.00
_cell.angle_gamma   90.00
#
_symmetry.space_group_name_H-M   'P 1'
#
loop_
_entity.id
_entity.type
_entity.pdbx_description
1 polymer ?
#
loop_
_entity_poly.entity_id
_entity_poly.type
_entity_poly.pdbx_seq_one_letter_code
_entity_poly.pdbx_strand_id
1 'polypeptide(L)'
;ETARVPSQAEVEAGLAEFRGKIQQVPPIFSAIQIDGKRAHRLARAGKEVALPPREVTIHRLELVEFAYPRMVLDIQCSSGTYVRSLGRDIARHCGSDAVMTELVRTAIGPMEVSAAVPLTQLDSREAIVAQLQNPSRLLTHLPRVTLSELEIRTILDGKTIALDKQQHDELLGVDEAGNIRSILQPASGIRWKPLKNFPEPS
;
A
#
# COMPACT_ATOMS: atom_id res chain seq x y z
N GLU A 1 -27.16 -25.97 2.04
CA GLU A 1 -27.58 -24.99 3.06
C GLU A 1 -27.79 -23.65 2.38
N THR A 2 -28.97 -23.08 2.50
CA THR A 2 -29.24 -21.72 2.01
C THR A 2 -28.50 -20.72 2.91
N ALA A 3 -27.66 -19.86 2.33
CA ALA A 3 -26.98 -18.82 3.07
C ALA A 3 -28.01 -17.94 3.82
N ARG A 4 -27.72 -17.63 5.07
CA ARG A 4 -28.56 -16.74 5.88
C ARG A 4 -28.53 -15.33 5.30
N VAL A 5 -29.67 -14.66 5.29
CA VAL A 5 -29.77 -13.23 4.95
C VAL A 5 -29.49 -12.42 6.22
N PRO A 6 -28.33 -11.75 6.34
CA PRO A 6 -28.04 -10.90 7.49
C PRO A 6 -28.85 -9.60 7.42
N SER A 7 -29.19 -9.03 8.56
CA SER A 7 -29.70 -7.67 8.64
C SER A 7 -28.58 -6.64 8.54
N GLN A 8 -28.91 -5.40 8.19
CA GLN A 8 -27.95 -4.30 8.17
C GLN A 8 -27.25 -4.12 9.53
N ALA A 9 -28.00 -4.18 10.63
CA ALA A 9 -27.48 -4.02 11.97
C ALA A 9 -26.48 -5.12 12.35
N GLU A 10 -26.70 -6.37 11.92
CA GLU A 10 -25.76 -7.46 12.13
C GLU A 10 -24.46 -7.26 11.33
N VAL A 11 -24.57 -6.78 10.09
CA VAL A 11 -23.39 -6.44 9.29
C VAL A 11 -22.61 -5.32 9.95
N GLU A 12 -23.24 -4.20 10.30
CA GLU A 12 -22.60 -3.05 10.96
C GLU A 12 -21.90 -3.44 12.25
N ALA A 13 -22.55 -4.24 13.10
CA ALA A 13 -21.95 -4.75 14.33
C ALA A 13 -20.72 -5.64 14.06
N GLY A 14 -20.82 -6.52 13.06
CA GLY A 14 -19.72 -7.40 12.65
C GLY A 14 -18.49 -6.66 12.10
N LEU A 15 -18.65 -5.48 11.51
CA LEU A 15 -17.51 -4.71 10.99
C LEU A 15 -16.49 -4.33 12.08
N ALA A 16 -16.90 -4.25 13.34
CA ALA A 16 -16.02 -3.88 14.45
C ALA A 16 -14.87 -4.90 14.61
N GLU A 17 -15.13 -6.19 14.40
CA GLU A 17 -14.16 -7.27 14.51
C GLU A 17 -13.05 -7.22 13.43
N PHE A 18 -13.29 -6.48 12.35
CA PHE A 18 -12.36 -6.35 11.23
C PHE A 18 -11.60 -5.03 11.20
N ARG A 19 -11.75 -4.18 12.23
CA ARG A 19 -10.98 -2.92 12.37
C ARG A 19 -9.70 -3.14 13.15
N GLY A 20 -8.67 -2.33 12.88
CA GLY A 20 -7.35 -2.45 13.50
C GLY A 20 -6.50 -3.54 12.87
N LYS A 21 -5.65 -4.17 13.66
CA LYS A 21 -4.76 -5.26 13.21
C LYS A 21 -5.52 -6.57 13.15
N ILE A 22 -5.56 -7.18 11.98
CA ILE A 22 -6.21 -8.47 11.75
C ILE A 22 -5.26 -9.45 11.06
N GLN A 23 -5.49 -10.74 11.27
CA GLN A 23 -4.81 -11.81 10.54
C GLN A 23 -5.66 -12.17 9.31
N GLN A 24 -5.09 -12.02 8.12
CA GLN A 24 -5.77 -12.34 6.88
C GLN A 24 -5.04 -13.44 6.13
N VAL A 25 -5.75 -14.50 5.75
CA VAL A 25 -5.23 -15.52 4.84
C VAL A 25 -5.35 -14.99 3.41
N PRO A 26 -4.22 -14.82 2.70
CA PRO A 26 -4.25 -14.37 1.31
C PRO A 26 -5.03 -15.33 0.42
N PRO A 27 -5.72 -14.84 -0.62
CA PRO A 27 -6.39 -15.74 -1.56
C PRO A 27 -5.36 -16.55 -2.35
N ILE A 28 -5.67 -17.81 -2.64
CA ILE A 28 -4.81 -18.72 -3.42
C ILE A 28 -4.47 -18.12 -4.79
N PHE A 29 -5.43 -17.41 -5.40
CA PHE A 29 -5.23 -16.65 -6.64
C PHE A 29 -4.64 -15.27 -6.37
N SER A 30 -3.41 -15.24 -5.85
CA SER A 30 -2.63 -14.03 -5.59
C SER A 30 -1.25 -14.09 -6.26
N ALA A 31 -0.58 -12.93 -6.31
CA ALA A 31 0.78 -12.83 -6.85
C ALA A 31 1.87 -13.27 -5.86
N ILE A 32 1.49 -13.80 -4.70
CA ILE A 32 2.43 -14.26 -3.66
C ILE A 32 3.30 -15.37 -4.22
N GLN A 33 4.59 -15.30 -3.90
CA GLN A 33 5.55 -16.36 -4.23
C GLN A 33 5.73 -17.31 -3.03
N ILE A 34 5.70 -18.61 -3.33
CA ILE A 34 6.02 -19.69 -2.40
C ILE A 34 7.14 -20.48 -3.07
N ASP A 35 8.28 -20.60 -2.42
CA ASP A 35 9.46 -21.29 -2.93
C ASP A 35 9.84 -20.87 -4.37
N GLY A 36 9.78 -19.56 -4.64
CA GLY A 36 10.10 -18.98 -5.95
C GLY A 36 9.01 -19.16 -7.02
N LYS A 37 7.86 -19.80 -6.71
CA LYS A 37 6.74 -19.99 -7.64
C LYS A 37 5.52 -19.19 -7.19
N ARG A 38 4.82 -18.57 -8.13
CA ARG A 38 3.60 -17.80 -7.82
C ARG A 38 2.47 -18.75 -7.38
N ALA A 39 1.81 -18.43 -6.25
CA ALA A 39 0.74 -19.24 -5.66
C ALA A 39 -0.36 -19.64 -6.67
N HIS A 40 -0.78 -18.72 -7.53
CA HIS A 40 -1.79 -19.02 -8.56
C HIS A 40 -1.36 -20.06 -9.60
N ARG A 41 -0.04 -20.21 -9.88
CA ARG A 41 0.47 -21.27 -10.78
C ARG A 41 0.40 -22.64 -10.12
N LEU A 42 0.68 -22.70 -8.81
CA LEU A 42 0.58 -23.94 -8.03
C LEU A 42 -0.89 -24.38 -7.92
N ALA A 43 -1.79 -23.44 -7.66
CA ALA A 43 -3.23 -23.71 -7.58
C ALA A 43 -3.80 -24.23 -8.92
N ARG A 44 -3.41 -23.63 -10.06
CA ARG A 44 -3.81 -24.12 -11.40
C ARG A 44 -3.25 -25.52 -11.73
N ALA A 45 -2.15 -25.90 -11.12
CA ALA A 45 -1.56 -27.22 -11.23
C ALA A 45 -2.19 -28.25 -10.27
N GLY A 46 -3.31 -27.91 -9.60
CA GLY A 46 -4.01 -28.80 -8.66
C GLY A 46 -3.27 -29.06 -7.35
N LYS A 47 -2.23 -28.29 -7.02
CA LYS A 47 -1.50 -28.45 -5.76
C LYS A 47 -2.22 -27.70 -4.65
N GLU A 48 -2.42 -28.36 -3.52
CA GLU A 48 -2.84 -27.67 -2.29
C GLU A 48 -1.78 -26.67 -1.88
N VAL A 49 -2.19 -25.42 -1.73
CA VAL A 49 -1.32 -24.31 -1.35
C VAL A 49 -1.90 -23.70 -0.08
N ALA A 50 -1.30 -24.02 1.07
CA ALA A 50 -1.58 -23.35 2.31
C ALA A 50 -0.76 -22.05 2.38
N LEU A 51 -1.45 -20.93 2.40
CA LEU A 51 -0.80 -19.62 2.60
C LEU A 51 -0.86 -19.24 4.09
N PRO A 52 0.27 -18.87 4.70
CA PRO A 52 0.26 -18.43 6.08
C PRO A 52 -0.54 -17.12 6.22
N PRO A 53 -1.25 -16.94 7.34
CA PRO A 53 -1.88 -15.67 7.66
C PRO A 53 -0.85 -14.54 7.68
N ARG A 54 -1.29 -13.33 7.32
CA ARG A 54 -0.48 -12.11 7.38
C ARG A 54 -1.21 -11.06 8.18
N GLU A 55 -0.49 -10.35 9.02
CA GLU A 55 -1.03 -9.18 9.70
C GLU A 55 -1.24 -8.05 8.68
N VAL A 56 -2.44 -7.51 8.66
CA VAL A 56 -2.80 -6.29 7.93
C VAL A 56 -3.55 -5.37 8.87
N THR A 57 -3.55 -4.07 8.57
CA THR A 57 -4.25 -3.08 9.39
C THR A 57 -5.40 -2.47 8.59
N ILE A 58 -6.60 -2.52 9.15
CA ILE A 58 -7.78 -1.84 8.63
C ILE A 58 -7.99 -0.57 9.45
N HIS A 59 -7.61 0.57 8.88
CA HIS A 59 -7.67 1.87 9.56
C HIS A 59 -9.10 2.39 9.67
N ARG A 60 -9.92 2.18 8.61
CA ARG A 60 -11.33 2.53 8.56
C ARG A 60 -12.08 1.46 7.76
N LEU A 61 -13.29 1.14 8.24
CA LEU A 61 -14.21 0.21 7.59
C LEU A 61 -15.63 0.67 7.89
N GLU A 62 -16.35 1.09 6.87
CA GLU A 62 -17.68 1.66 6.97
C GLU A 62 -18.64 1.01 5.97
N LEU A 63 -19.85 0.75 6.40
CA LEU A 63 -20.95 0.33 5.53
C LEU A 63 -21.56 1.58 4.90
N VAL A 64 -21.40 1.74 3.59
CA VAL A 64 -21.92 2.90 2.83
C VAL A 64 -23.35 2.63 2.37
N GLU A 65 -23.62 1.39 1.91
CA GLU A 65 -24.92 0.97 1.42
C GLU A 65 -25.16 -0.50 1.77
N PHE A 66 -26.37 -0.81 2.19
CA PHE A 66 -26.82 -2.18 2.39
C PHE A 66 -28.23 -2.38 1.80
N ALA A 67 -28.29 -3.14 0.73
CA ALA A 67 -29.54 -3.55 0.08
C ALA A 67 -29.36 -4.99 -0.41
N TYR A 68 -29.68 -5.96 0.48
CA TYR A 68 -29.42 -7.38 0.17
C TYR A 68 -29.94 -7.76 -1.23
N PRO A 69 -29.14 -8.47 -2.03
CA PRO A 69 -27.86 -9.12 -1.72
C PRO A 69 -26.59 -8.25 -1.88
N ARG A 70 -26.73 -6.93 -2.01
CA ARG A 70 -25.61 -6.01 -2.23
C ARG A 70 -25.24 -5.27 -0.95
N MET A 71 -23.93 -5.10 -0.72
CA MET A 71 -23.36 -4.16 0.24
C MET A 71 -22.19 -3.37 -0.40
N VAL A 72 -22.05 -2.12 0.00
CA VAL A 72 -20.93 -1.26 -0.39
C VAL A 72 -20.17 -0.87 0.85
N LEU A 73 -18.85 -1.10 0.84
CA LEU A 73 -17.95 -0.80 1.94
C LEU A 73 -16.95 0.27 1.52
N ASP A 74 -16.71 1.24 2.39
CA ASP A 74 -15.57 2.15 2.29
C ASP A 74 -14.46 1.66 3.23
N ILE A 75 -13.25 1.46 2.68
CA ILE A 75 -12.16 0.77 3.37
C ILE A 75 -10.88 1.57 3.24
N GLN A 76 -10.28 1.92 4.37
CA GLN A 76 -8.90 2.41 4.42
C GLN A 76 -8.03 1.36 5.11
N CYS A 77 -7.02 0.85 4.42
CA CYS A 77 -6.21 -0.27 4.91
C CYS A 77 -4.73 -0.13 4.54
N SER A 78 -3.89 -0.89 5.24
CA SER A 78 -2.48 -1.01 4.93
C SER A 78 -2.24 -1.70 3.58
N SER A 79 -1.03 -1.54 3.04
CA SER A 79 -0.58 -2.31 1.89
C SER A 79 -0.65 -3.82 2.17
N GLY A 80 -0.86 -4.60 1.11
CA GLY A 80 -0.94 -6.06 1.23
C GLY A 80 -2.31 -6.60 1.66
N THR A 81 -3.28 -5.74 2.00
CA THR A 81 -4.64 -6.16 2.32
C THR A 81 -5.38 -6.67 1.08
N TYR A 82 -5.98 -7.85 1.18
CA TYR A 82 -6.84 -8.43 0.16
C TYR A 82 -8.30 -8.07 0.41
N VAL A 83 -8.79 -7.02 -0.23
CA VAL A 83 -10.18 -6.54 -0.04
C VAL A 83 -11.21 -7.62 -0.38
N ARG A 84 -10.95 -8.48 -1.38
CA ARG A 84 -11.80 -9.65 -1.69
C ARG A 84 -11.94 -10.62 -0.52
N SER A 85 -10.83 -10.93 0.15
CA SER A 85 -10.86 -11.80 1.33
C SER A 85 -11.61 -11.12 2.46
N LEU A 86 -11.37 -9.83 2.70
CA LEU A 86 -12.05 -9.07 3.74
C LEU A 86 -13.58 -9.10 3.56
N GLY A 87 -14.08 -8.81 2.36
CA GLY A 87 -15.51 -8.83 2.09
C GLY A 87 -16.16 -10.20 2.30
N ARG A 88 -15.48 -11.28 1.88
CA ARG A 88 -15.91 -12.65 2.14
C ARG A 88 -15.89 -13.00 3.63
N ASP A 89 -14.85 -12.62 4.35
CA ASP A 89 -14.68 -12.94 5.75
C ASP A 89 -15.73 -12.21 6.61
N ILE A 90 -16.07 -10.96 6.27
CA ILE A 90 -17.19 -10.21 6.86
C ILE A 90 -18.53 -10.94 6.62
N ALA A 91 -18.80 -11.36 5.38
CA ALA A 91 -20.04 -12.07 5.08
C ALA A 91 -20.16 -13.38 5.86
N ARG A 92 -19.05 -14.13 5.97
CA ARG A 92 -18.99 -15.39 6.76
C ARG A 92 -19.21 -15.17 8.24
N HIS A 93 -18.65 -14.08 8.79
CA HIS A 93 -18.92 -13.69 10.17
C HIS A 93 -20.42 -13.47 10.43
N CYS A 94 -21.14 -12.96 9.44
CA CYS A 94 -22.59 -12.78 9.49
C CYS A 94 -23.39 -14.06 9.12
N GLY A 95 -22.73 -15.21 8.97
CA GLY A 95 -23.41 -16.48 8.61
C GLY A 95 -23.83 -16.59 7.15
N SER A 96 -23.19 -15.81 6.24
CA SER A 96 -23.44 -15.78 4.81
C SER A 96 -22.14 -16.01 4.03
N ASP A 97 -22.15 -15.77 2.72
CA ASP A 97 -20.93 -15.68 1.89
C ASP A 97 -21.09 -14.54 0.89
N ALA A 98 -19.95 -14.06 0.34
CA ALA A 98 -19.96 -12.96 -0.61
C ALA A 98 -18.91 -13.10 -1.70
N VAL A 99 -19.22 -12.51 -2.84
CA VAL A 99 -18.29 -12.31 -3.95
C VAL A 99 -18.16 -10.81 -4.24
N MET A 100 -16.93 -10.35 -4.43
CA MET A 100 -16.67 -8.97 -4.80
C MET A 100 -16.97 -8.77 -6.29
N THR A 101 -17.91 -7.92 -6.60
CA THR A 101 -18.33 -7.58 -7.98
C THR A 101 -17.60 -6.36 -8.53
N GLU A 102 -17.24 -5.43 -7.65
CA GLU A 102 -16.60 -4.17 -8.02
C GLU A 102 -15.56 -3.76 -6.97
N LEU A 103 -14.48 -3.13 -7.41
CA LEU A 103 -13.48 -2.52 -6.55
C LEU A 103 -12.95 -1.25 -7.19
N VAL A 104 -13.10 -0.13 -6.50
CA VAL A 104 -12.53 1.16 -6.90
C VAL A 104 -11.50 1.57 -5.86
N ARG A 105 -10.27 1.87 -6.29
CA ARG A 105 -9.27 2.49 -5.44
C ARG A 105 -9.40 3.99 -5.52
N THR A 106 -9.87 4.61 -4.46
CA THR A 106 -10.15 6.05 -4.41
C THR A 106 -8.93 6.88 -3.98
N ALA A 107 -7.98 6.27 -3.25
CA ALA A 107 -6.76 6.95 -2.83
C ALA A 107 -5.57 6.01 -2.63
N ILE A 108 -4.35 6.56 -2.72
CA ILE A 108 -3.08 5.93 -2.32
C ILE A 108 -2.29 6.99 -1.55
N GLY A 109 -2.19 6.83 -0.21
CA GLY A 109 -1.60 7.86 0.64
C GLY A 109 -2.33 9.21 0.44
N PRO A 110 -1.62 10.29 0.16
CA PRO A 110 -2.23 11.62 -0.07
C PRO A 110 -2.78 11.83 -1.49
N MET A 111 -2.69 10.84 -2.38
CA MET A 111 -3.16 10.96 -3.76
C MET A 111 -4.56 10.39 -3.89
N GLU A 112 -5.48 11.21 -4.38
CA GLU A 112 -6.87 10.84 -4.61
C GLU A 112 -7.15 10.63 -6.10
N VAL A 113 -8.07 9.73 -6.42
CA VAL A 113 -8.50 9.44 -7.79
C VAL A 113 -9.16 10.66 -8.45
N SER A 114 -9.76 11.55 -7.65
CA SER A 114 -10.35 12.81 -8.10
C SER A 114 -9.33 13.76 -8.75
N ALA A 115 -8.05 13.66 -8.37
CA ALA A 115 -6.95 14.43 -8.93
C ALA A 115 -6.18 13.66 -10.02
N ALA A 116 -6.62 12.45 -10.37
CA ALA A 116 -5.96 11.65 -11.40
C ALA A 116 -6.28 12.17 -12.80
N VAL A 117 -5.29 12.15 -13.68
CA VAL A 117 -5.44 12.53 -15.08
C VAL A 117 -5.91 11.32 -15.89
N PRO A 118 -7.01 11.42 -16.64
CA PRO A 118 -7.46 10.34 -17.52
C PRO A 118 -6.41 9.98 -18.57
N LEU A 119 -6.24 8.69 -18.86
CA LEU A 119 -5.28 8.21 -19.85
C LEU A 119 -5.48 8.86 -21.25
N THR A 120 -6.71 9.23 -21.57
CA THR A 120 -7.03 9.93 -22.84
C THR A 120 -6.43 11.33 -22.97
N GLN A 121 -5.92 11.90 -21.87
CA GLN A 121 -5.25 13.18 -21.84
C GLN A 121 -3.72 13.05 -21.80
N LEU A 122 -3.18 11.82 -21.79
CA LEU A 122 -1.76 11.51 -21.78
C LEU A 122 -1.31 10.91 -23.11
N ASP A 123 -1.67 11.57 -24.20
CA ASP A 123 -1.51 11.11 -25.59
C ASP A 123 -0.15 11.49 -26.22
N SER A 124 0.62 12.35 -25.56
CA SER A 124 1.92 12.82 -26.01
C SER A 124 2.93 12.84 -24.84
N ARG A 125 4.22 12.87 -25.19
CA ARG A 125 5.30 13.03 -24.21
C ARG A 125 5.15 14.34 -23.43
N GLU A 126 4.81 15.41 -24.12
CA GLU A 126 4.62 16.75 -23.55
C GLU A 126 3.47 16.75 -22.54
N ALA A 127 2.34 16.12 -22.89
CA ALA A 127 1.19 15.97 -22.00
C ALA A 127 1.57 15.17 -20.73
N ILE A 128 2.34 14.09 -20.87
CA ILE A 128 2.81 13.29 -19.73
C ILE A 128 3.74 14.12 -18.83
N VAL A 129 4.74 14.79 -19.41
CA VAL A 129 5.73 15.59 -18.67
C VAL A 129 5.04 16.72 -17.91
N ALA A 130 4.04 17.38 -18.50
CA ALA A 130 3.27 18.45 -17.84
C ALA A 130 2.50 17.97 -16.59
N GLN A 131 2.21 16.67 -16.49
CA GLN A 131 1.49 16.09 -15.34
C GLN A 131 2.42 15.47 -14.29
N LEU A 132 3.73 15.42 -14.54
CA LEU A 132 4.67 14.90 -13.55
C LEU A 132 4.70 15.80 -12.30
N GLN A 133 4.54 15.18 -11.16
CA GLN A 133 4.59 15.83 -9.86
C GLN A 133 5.83 15.41 -9.08
N ASN A 134 6.30 16.29 -8.18
CA ASN A 134 7.41 15.94 -7.31
C ASN A 134 7.02 14.75 -6.43
N PRO A 135 7.75 13.61 -6.50
CA PRO A 135 7.43 12.40 -5.76
C PRO A 135 7.56 12.55 -4.25
N SER A 136 8.18 13.63 -3.74
CA SER A 136 8.25 13.93 -2.32
C SER A 136 6.87 14.07 -1.65
N ARG A 137 5.83 14.36 -2.43
CA ARG A 137 4.44 14.41 -1.95
C ARG A 137 3.91 13.05 -1.48
N LEU A 138 4.47 11.95 -1.98
CA LEU A 138 4.10 10.59 -1.59
C LEU A 138 4.85 10.09 -0.34
N LEU A 139 6.00 10.70 -0.03
CA LEU A 139 6.91 10.27 1.02
C LEU A 139 6.75 11.12 2.29
N THR A 140 5.52 11.52 2.61
CA THR A 140 5.21 12.39 3.76
C THR A 140 5.46 11.71 5.11
N HIS A 141 5.53 10.38 5.13
CA HIS A 141 5.84 9.57 6.31
C HIS A 141 7.34 9.53 6.64
N LEU A 142 8.21 9.91 5.69
CA LEU A 142 9.66 9.97 5.91
C LEU A 142 10.07 11.36 6.40
N PRO A 143 10.77 11.45 7.55
CA PRO A 143 11.38 12.71 7.98
C PRO A 143 12.39 13.19 6.95
N ARG A 144 12.38 14.50 6.67
CA ARG A 144 13.26 15.10 5.67
C ARG A 144 14.56 15.61 6.29
N VAL A 145 15.64 15.50 5.53
CA VAL A 145 16.94 16.11 5.82
C VAL A 145 17.45 16.76 4.55
N THR A 146 17.83 18.03 4.64
CA THR A 146 18.52 18.73 3.55
C THR A 146 19.99 18.33 3.54
N LEU A 147 20.47 17.89 2.39
CA LEU A 147 21.82 17.44 2.16
C LEU A 147 22.61 18.50 1.39
N SER A 148 23.83 18.77 1.83
CA SER A 148 24.79 19.57 1.07
C SER A 148 25.22 18.85 -0.22
N GLU A 149 25.75 19.59 -1.18
CA GLU A 149 26.28 19.00 -2.42
C GLU A 149 27.33 17.91 -2.17
N LEU A 150 28.20 18.10 -1.17
CA LEU A 150 29.24 17.12 -0.82
C LEU A 150 28.60 15.84 -0.28
N GLU A 151 27.60 15.94 0.57
CA GLU A 151 26.87 14.78 1.10
C GLU A 151 26.12 14.05 -0.01
N ILE A 152 25.47 14.79 -0.93
CA ILE A 152 24.80 14.22 -2.10
C ILE A 152 25.80 13.41 -2.94
N ARG A 153 26.96 13.97 -3.29
CA ARG A 153 27.99 13.24 -4.04
C ARG A 153 28.45 11.99 -3.29
N THR A 154 28.67 12.13 -1.97
CA THR A 154 29.12 11.02 -1.12
C THR A 154 28.13 9.85 -1.11
N ILE A 155 26.81 10.14 -0.97
CA ILE A 155 25.78 9.09 -0.97
C ILE A 155 25.56 8.50 -2.37
N LEU A 156 25.68 9.30 -3.44
CA LEU A 156 25.56 8.81 -4.81
C LEU A 156 26.70 7.81 -5.14
N ASP A 157 27.88 7.98 -4.55
CA ASP A 157 29.00 7.01 -4.61
C ASP A 157 28.74 5.77 -3.73
N GLY A 158 27.61 5.65 -3.06
CA GLY A 158 27.27 4.54 -2.16
C GLY A 158 27.96 4.60 -0.79
N LYS A 159 28.61 5.73 -0.47
CA LYS A 159 29.29 5.95 0.82
C LYS A 159 28.33 6.45 1.89
N THR A 160 28.78 6.40 3.15
CA THR A 160 27.99 6.88 4.31
C THR A 160 28.28 8.34 4.61
N ILE A 161 27.26 9.06 5.10
CA ILE A 161 27.36 10.40 5.65
C ILE A 161 27.03 10.39 7.15
N ALA A 162 27.41 11.42 7.89
CA ALA A 162 27.11 11.57 9.31
C ALA A 162 25.91 12.51 9.47
N LEU A 163 24.84 12.03 10.11
CA LEU A 163 23.65 12.82 10.43
C LEU A 163 23.22 12.52 11.87
N ASP A 164 23.00 13.55 12.66
CA ASP A 164 22.50 13.38 14.03
C ASP A 164 20.97 13.24 14.03
N LYS A 165 20.50 12.06 13.61
CA LYS A 165 19.08 11.72 13.43
C LYS A 165 18.76 10.29 13.90
N GLN A 166 19.31 9.90 15.05
CA GLN A 166 19.32 8.51 15.53
C GLN A 166 17.94 7.87 15.81
N GLN A 167 16.84 8.63 15.80
CA GLN A 167 15.50 8.13 16.19
C GLN A 167 14.63 7.66 15.02
N HIS A 168 15.21 7.51 13.83
CA HIS A 168 14.44 7.17 12.63
C HIS A 168 15.04 5.95 11.93
N ASP A 169 14.16 5.11 11.37
CA ASP A 169 14.56 3.96 10.56
C ASP A 169 14.94 4.35 9.14
N GLU A 170 14.29 5.40 8.61
CA GLU A 170 14.55 5.95 7.28
C GLU A 170 14.45 7.47 7.27
N LEU A 171 15.22 8.12 6.39
CA LEU A 171 15.14 9.56 6.14
C LEU A 171 15.05 9.84 4.63
N LEU A 172 14.33 10.89 4.29
CA LEU A 172 14.28 11.43 2.95
C LEU A 172 15.35 12.52 2.79
N GLY A 173 16.45 12.20 2.13
CA GLY A 173 17.50 13.16 1.76
C GLY A 173 17.09 13.98 0.55
N VAL A 174 17.00 15.30 0.72
CA VAL A 174 16.64 16.26 -0.33
C VAL A 174 17.76 17.28 -0.52
N ASP A 175 17.86 17.87 -1.72
CA ASP A 175 18.72 19.02 -1.96
C ASP A 175 18.08 20.32 -1.44
N GLU A 176 18.78 21.46 -1.59
CA GLU A 176 18.28 22.78 -1.16
C GLU A 176 17.01 23.22 -1.92
N ALA A 177 16.81 22.73 -3.14
CA ALA A 177 15.60 22.97 -3.93
C ALA A 177 14.44 22.05 -3.55
N GLY A 178 14.65 21.09 -2.62
CA GLY A 178 13.65 20.12 -2.17
C GLY A 178 13.48 18.92 -3.09
N ASN A 179 14.37 18.69 -4.06
CA ASN A 179 14.35 17.50 -4.89
C ASN A 179 14.89 16.31 -4.12
N ILE A 180 14.27 15.15 -4.30
CA ILE A 180 14.72 13.92 -3.65
C ILE A 180 16.06 13.47 -4.24
N ARG A 181 17.03 13.22 -3.37
CA ARG A 181 18.37 12.75 -3.75
C ARG A 181 18.62 11.32 -3.26
N SER A 182 18.07 10.97 -2.09
CA SER A 182 18.21 9.61 -1.57
C SER A 182 17.13 9.29 -0.53
N ILE A 183 16.80 8.01 -0.39
CA ILE A 183 16.25 7.47 0.85
C ILE A 183 17.43 6.90 1.61
N LEU A 184 17.59 7.30 2.86
CA LEU A 184 18.71 6.94 3.73
C LEU A 184 18.22 6.00 4.83
N GLN A 185 19.09 5.08 5.24
CA GLN A 185 18.87 4.19 6.38
C GLN A 185 20.09 4.23 7.32
N PRO A 186 19.89 3.95 8.62
CA PRO A 186 21.01 3.88 9.56
C PRO A 186 22.06 2.86 9.14
N ALA A 187 23.33 3.14 9.41
CA ALA A 187 24.45 2.22 9.21
C ALA A 187 25.09 1.88 10.57
N SER A 188 25.87 2.79 11.15
CA SER A 188 26.50 2.60 12.47
C SER A 188 26.68 3.94 13.18
N GLY A 189 26.32 4.03 14.46
CA GLY A 189 26.37 5.28 15.21
C GLY A 189 25.54 6.37 14.52
N ILE A 190 26.16 7.52 14.25
CA ILE A 190 25.52 8.63 13.53
C ILE A 190 25.63 8.51 12.00
N ARG A 191 26.11 7.38 11.49
CA ARG A 191 26.29 7.21 10.05
C ARG A 191 25.04 6.68 9.39
N TRP A 192 24.74 7.26 8.20
CA TRP A 192 23.63 6.89 7.34
C TRP A 192 24.16 6.48 5.97
N LYS A 193 23.56 5.44 5.39
CA LYS A 193 23.88 4.94 4.05
C LYS A 193 22.67 5.06 3.13
N PRO A 194 22.89 5.18 1.81
CA PRO A 194 21.77 5.18 0.86
C PRO A 194 21.09 3.80 0.84
N LEU A 195 19.76 3.81 0.96
CA LEU A 195 18.88 2.69 0.64
C LEU A 195 18.50 2.75 -0.85
N LYS A 196 18.20 3.96 -1.33
CA LYS A 196 17.84 4.23 -2.72
C LYS A 196 18.33 5.62 -3.13
N ASN A 197 19.09 5.71 -4.21
CA ASN A 197 19.56 6.98 -4.78
C ASN A 197 18.71 7.43 -5.97
N PHE A 198 18.56 8.73 -6.10
CA PHE A 198 17.87 9.42 -7.20
C PHE A 198 18.84 10.45 -7.81
N PRO A 199 19.66 10.05 -8.78
CA PRO A 199 20.54 10.98 -9.48
C PRO A 199 19.70 12.00 -10.26
N GLU A 200 20.32 13.12 -10.63
CA GLU A 200 19.67 14.05 -11.54
C GLU A 200 19.36 13.36 -12.88
N PRO A 201 18.20 13.69 -13.49
CA PRO A 201 17.98 13.25 -14.84
C PRO A 201 19.07 13.83 -15.75
N SER A 202 19.75 12.94 -16.45
CA SER A 202 20.75 13.30 -17.49
C SER A 202 20.11 13.99 -18.68
#